data_c95cd8d7bb91cb982c8accb48a2baf2d
#
_entry.id   c95cd8d7bb91cb982c8accb48a2baf2d
#
_cell.length_a   1.000
_cell.length_b   1.000
_cell.length_c   1.000
_cell.angle_alpha   90.00
_cell.angle_beta   90.00
_cell.angle_gamma   90.00
#
_symmetry.space_group_name_H-M   'P 1'
#
loop_
_entity.id
_entity.type
_entity.pdbx_description
1 polymer ?
#
loop_
_entity_poly.entity_id
_entity_poly.type
_entity_poly.pdbx_seq_one_letter_code
_entity_poly.pdbx_strand_id
1 'polypeptide(L)'
;MNTVIITEGISALAESTYIFDLYQTKVKACCGCWSCWLKTPGRCIFNELDTLYYHYINAERIIYLAKVKKGFISSELKAFFDRMLPLYLPYISVKTEECMHVPRYSHYPDVEFYYEEEFETDREREVFENYIKRTFYQFYSKLIVVKPLVACDKVEEVN
;
A
#
# COMPACT_ATOMS: atom_id res chain seq x y z
N MET A 1 -0.30 -16.70 10.59
CA MET A 1 0.41 -15.67 9.79
C MET A 1 -0.33 -14.35 9.95
N ASN A 2 0.37 -13.29 10.36
CA ASN A 2 -0.27 -11.98 10.60
C ASN A 2 -0.50 -11.28 9.25
N THR A 3 -1.76 -11.25 8.80
CA THR A 3 -2.16 -10.71 7.49
C THR A 3 -3.04 -9.48 7.70
N VAL A 4 -2.70 -8.39 7.02
CA VAL A 4 -3.53 -7.17 6.96
C VAL A 4 -4.12 -7.05 5.55
N ILE A 5 -5.39 -6.67 5.46
CA ILE A 5 -6.07 -6.40 4.20
C ILE A 5 -6.33 -4.90 4.10
N ILE A 6 -5.95 -4.30 2.98
CA ILE A 6 -6.26 -2.91 2.63
C ILE A 6 -7.14 -2.97 1.39
N THR A 7 -8.37 -2.47 1.49
CA THR A 7 -9.38 -2.63 0.44
C THR A 7 -10.02 -1.30 0.05
N GLU A 8 -10.53 -1.23 -1.16
CA GLU A 8 -11.35 -0.16 -1.70
C GLU A 8 -12.82 -0.61 -1.85
N GLY A 9 -13.41 -1.09 -0.74
CA GLY A 9 -14.79 -1.57 -0.70
C GLY A 9 -14.99 -2.95 -1.34
N ILE A 10 -13.92 -3.71 -1.58
CA ILE A 10 -13.97 -5.09 -2.09
C ILE A 10 -14.00 -6.03 -0.90
N SER A 11 -14.99 -6.93 -0.87
CA SER A 11 -15.15 -7.92 0.21
C SER A 11 -14.06 -8.98 0.15
N ALA A 12 -13.43 -9.27 1.29
CA ALA A 12 -12.39 -10.28 1.40
C ALA A 12 -12.89 -11.51 2.17
N LEU A 13 -12.61 -12.72 1.65
CA LEU A 13 -12.85 -14.00 2.31
C LEU A 13 -11.65 -14.47 3.13
N ALA A 14 -10.48 -13.87 2.94
CA ALA A 14 -9.27 -14.30 3.61
C ALA A 14 -9.32 -14.04 5.11
N GLU A 15 -8.83 -15.00 5.90
CA GLU A 15 -8.55 -14.77 7.30
C GLU A 15 -7.50 -13.66 7.43
N SER A 16 -7.84 -12.64 8.19
CA SER A 16 -6.98 -11.48 8.41
C SER A 16 -6.97 -11.08 9.87
N THR A 17 -5.85 -10.52 10.30
CA THR A 17 -5.71 -9.93 11.64
C THR A 17 -6.35 -8.55 11.71
N TYR A 18 -6.33 -7.82 10.59
CA TYR A 18 -6.85 -6.46 10.50
C TYR A 18 -7.29 -6.13 9.06
N ILE A 19 -8.44 -5.49 8.93
CA ILE A 19 -8.95 -5.01 7.63
C ILE A 19 -9.08 -3.48 7.70
N PHE A 20 -8.56 -2.80 6.70
CA PHE A 20 -8.66 -1.37 6.53
C PHE A 20 -9.34 -1.03 5.20
N ASP A 21 -10.53 -0.44 5.26
CA ASP A 21 -11.27 -0.02 4.08
C ASP A 21 -11.08 1.47 3.83
N LEU A 22 -10.45 1.78 2.70
CA LEU A 22 -10.17 3.15 2.25
C LEU A 22 -11.44 3.95 1.92
N TYR A 23 -12.55 3.28 1.63
CA TYR A 23 -13.82 3.96 1.36
C TYR A 23 -14.58 4.30 2.63
N GLN A 24 -14.39 3.53 3.70
CA GLN A 24 -14.97 3.84 5.00
C GLN A 24 -14.13 4.85 5.79
N THR A 25 -12.82 4.84 5.57
CA THR A 25 -11.90 5.75 6.26
C THR A 25 -11.43 6.85 5.31
N LYS A 26 -11.88 8.07 5.54
CA LYS A 26 -11.44 9.22 4.74
C LYS A 26 -9.99 9.58 5.08
N VAL A 27 -9.05 9.03 4.31
CA VAL A 27 -7.63 9.34 4.44
C VAL A 27 -7.36 10.75 3.93
N LYS A 28 -6.81 11.60 4.79
CA LYS A 28 -6.37 12.95 4.41
C LYS A 28 -5.10 12.88 3.59
N ALA A 29 -5.00 13.66 2.53
CA ALA A 29 -3.78 13.76 1.73
C ALA A 29 -2.59 14.27 2.56
N CYS A 30 -1.39 13.81 2.22
CA CYS A 30 -0.17 14.33 2.85
C CYS A 30 0.01 15.81 2.49
N CYS A 31 0.18 16.66 3.50
CA CYS A 31 0.41 18.11 3.32
C CYS A 31 1.89 18.51 3.30
N GLY A 32 2.81 17.55 3.30
CA GLY A 32 4.24 17.80 3.25
C GLY A 32 4.81 18.56 4.46
N CYS A 33 4.18 18.46 5.64
CA CYS A 33 4.55 19.25 6.81
C CYS A 33 5.83 18.76 7.54
N TRP A 34 6.36 17.61 7.18
CA TRP A 34 7.55 16.96 7.75
C TRP A 34 7.47 16.62 9.25
N SER A 35 6.32 16.81 9.87
CA SER A 35 6.14 16.55 11.32
C SER A 35 6.41 15.10 11.69
N CYS A 36 6.08 14.15 10.82
CA CYS A 36 6.36 12.71 11.01
C CYS A 36 7.85 12.35 11.06
N TRP A 37 8.71 13.30 10.74
CA TRP A 37 10.16 13.15 10.85
C TRP A 37 10.79 14.07 11.91
N LEU A 38 10.27 15.30 12.04
CA LEU A 38 10.90 16.34 12.87
C LEU A 38 10.25 16.49 14.26
N LYS A 39 8.94 16.36 14.37
CA LYS A 39 8.20 16.62 15.63
C LYS A 39 7.70 15.36 16.30
N THR A 40 7.14 14.44 15.51
CA THR A 40 6.56 13.17 15.97
C THR A 40 7.11 12.01 15.17
N PRO A 41 8.42 11.66 15.30
CA PRO A 41 9.04 10.63 14.48
C PRO A 41 8.25 9.33 14.47
N GLY A 42 7.90 8.86 13.25
CA GLY A 42 7.12 7.64 13.07
C GLY A 42 5.60 7.82 13.16
N ARG A 43 5.10 9.03 13.43
CA ARG A 43 3.65 9.34 13.49
C ARG A 43 3.30 10.55 12.63
N CYS A 44 2.16 10.49 11.94
CA CYS A 44 1.62 11.64 11.24
C CYS A 44 0.88 12.58 12.21
N ILE A 45 0.77 13.86 11.83
CA ILE A 45 -0.09 14.82 12.56
C ILE A 45 -1.58 14.47 12.44
N PHE A 46 -1.95 13.75 11.37
CA PHE A 46 -3.28 13.18 11.20
C PHE A 46 -3.24 11.74 11.69
N ASN A 47 -4.11 11.40 12.62
CA ASN A 47 -4.03 10.16 13.40
C ASN A 47 -4.92 9.01 12.88
N GLU A 48 -5.67 9.22 11.78
CA GLU A 48 -6.59 8.22 11.24
C GLU A 48 -5.90 6.93 10.76
N LEU A 49 -4.58 6.97 10.52
CA LEU A 49 -3.78 5.81 10.12
C LEU A 49 -2.93 5.20 11.26
N ASP A 50 -2.97 5.73 12.47
CA ASP A 50 -2.08 5.26 13.55
C ASP A 50 -2.25 3.76 13.85
N THR A 51 -3.49 3.27 13.92
CA THR A 51 -3.79 1.85 14.13
C THR A 51 -3.33 1.01 12.93
N LEU A 52 -3.54 1.50 11.71
CA LEU A 52 -3.08 0.82 10.51
C LEU A 52 -1.55 0.72 10.46
N TYR A 53 -0.82 1.79 10.79
CA TYR A 53 0.66 1.75 10.81
C TYR A 53 1.18 0.68 11.78
N TYR A 54 0.55 0.56 12.96
CA TYR A 54 0.89 -0.48 13.91
C TYR A 54 0.67 -1.89 13.32
N HIS A 55 -0.49 -2.15 12.73
CA HIS A 55 -0.77 -3.43 12.10
C HIS A 55 0.11 -3.69 10.88
N TYR A 56 0.34 -2.66 10.05
CA TYR A 56 1.15 -2.76 8.84
C TYR A 56 2.57 -3.23 9.13
N ILE A 57 3.26 -2.57 10.09
CA ILE A 57 4.68 -2.88 10.35
C ILE A 57 4.85 -4.20 11.12
N ASN A 58 3.82 -4.67 11.81
CA ASN A 58 3.82 -5.95 12.50
C ASN A 58 3.23 -7.11 11.66
N ALA A 59 2.77 -6.83 10.44
CA ALA A 59 2.29 -7.86 9.54
C ALA A 59 3.45 -8.62 8.88
N GLU A 60 3.22 -9.90 8.59
CA GLU A 60 4.06 -10.68 7.70
C GLU A 60 3.69 -10.41 6.24
N ARG A 61 2.40 -10.14 5.99
CA ARG A 61 1.85 -9.94 4.65
C ARG A 61 0.74 -8.89 4.64
N ILE A 62 0.75 -8.06 3.60
CA ILE A 62 -0.35 -7.14 3.26
C ILE A 62 -1.01 -7.60 1.96
N ILE A 63 -2.32 -7.69 1.97
CA ILE A 63 -3.13 -7.94 0.77
C ILE A 63 -3.83 -6.63 0.41
N TYR A 64 -3.59 -6.13 -0.79
CA TYR A 64 -4.33 -5.00 -1.35
C TYR A 64 -5.41 -5.51 -2.28
N LEU A 65 -6.65 -5.02 -2.10
CA LEU A 65 -7.78 -5.23 -3.00
C LEU A 65 -8.16 -3.86 -3.55
N ALA A 66 -7.66 -3.55 -4.75
CA ALA A 66 -7.64 -2.20 -5.30
C ALA A 66 -8.49 -2.06 -6.55
N LYS A 67 -9.00 -0.86 -6.77
CA LYS A 67 -9.67 -0.46 -8.00
C LYS A 67 -8.72 0.30 -8.90
N VAL A 68 -8.67 -0.10 -10.17
CA VAL A 68 -8.01 0.70 -11.21
C VAL A 68 -9.02 1.73 -11.73
N LYS A 69 -8.57 2.97 -11.89
CA LYS A 69 -9.35 4.05 -12.49
C LYS A 69 -8.53 4.73 -13.57
N LYS A 70 -9.01 4.70 -14.81
CA LYS A 70 -8.31 5.28 -15.97
C LYS A 70 -6.87 4.78 -16.09
N GLY A 71 -6.66 3.47 -15.95
CA GLY A 71 -5.35 2.84 -16.06
C GLY A 71 -4.41 3.09 -14.87
N PHE A 72 -4.89 3.67 -13.75
CA PHE A 72 -4.06 3.98 -12.58
C PHE A 72 -4.77 3.70 -11.25
N ILE A 73 -4.04 3.82 -10.13
CA ILE A 73 -4.62 3.70 -8.78
C ILE A 73 -5.61 4.85 -8.52
N SER A 74 -6.56 4.62 -7.63
CA SER A 74 -7.50 5.63 -7.17
C SER A 74 -6.80 6.77 -6.41
N SER A 75 -7.50 7.91 -6.27
CA SER A 75 -7.05 9.03 -5.44
C SER A 75 -6.93 8.66 -3.97
N GLU A 76 -7.80 7.77 -3.48
CA GLU A 76 -7.83 7.27 -2.12
C GLU A 76 -6.59 6.43 -1.82
N LEU A 77 -6.27 5.48 -2.71
CA LEU A 77 -5.08 4.65 -2.57
C LEU A 77 -3.79 5.46 -2.75
N LYS A 78 -3.79 6.46 -3.67
CA LYS A 78 -2.65 7.37 -3.82
C LYS A 78 -2.42 8.22 -2.57
N ALA A 79 -3.49 8.78 -1.99
CA ALA A 79 -3.40 9.53 -0.73
C ALA A 79 -2.86 8.65 0.41
N PHE A 80 -3.27 7.39 0.47
CA PHE A 80 -2.74 6.44 1.42
C PHE A 80 -1.23 6.19 1.20
N PHE A 81 -0.79 5.93 -0.03
CA PHE A 81 0.64 5.72 -0.33
C PHE A 81 1.50 6.93 0.08
N ASP A 82 1.05 8.14 -0.18
CA ASP A 82 1.76 9.35 0.22
C ASP A 82 1.84 9.52 1.75
N ARG A 83 0.94 8.87 2.48
CA ARG A 83 0.90 8.89 3.94
C ARG A 83 1.71 7.75 4.58
N MET A 84 2.43 6.93 3.80
CA MET A 84 3.32 5.88 4.33
C MET A 84 4.67 6.46 4.84
N LEU A 85 4.98 7.72 4.59
CA LEU A 85 6.23 8.38 4.98
C LEU A 85 6.63 8.22 6.46
N PRO A 86 5.71 8.18 7.45
CA PRO A 86 6.09 7.94 8.85
C PRO A 86 6.83 6.62 9.09
N LEU A 87 6.64 5.63 8.21
CA LEU A 87 7.28 4.32 8.32
C LEU A 87 8.74 4.32 7.81
N TYR A 88 9.24 5.44 7.30
CA TYR A 88 10.59 5.61 6.75
C TYR A 88 11.30 6.77 7.43
N LEU A 89 12.63 6.81 7.26
CA LEU A 89 13.47 7.93 7.75
C LEU A 89 13.57 9.02 6.67
N PRO A 90 13.85 10.27 7.05
CA PRO A 90 14.00 11.39 6.10
C PRO A 90 15.30 11.32 5.26
N TYR A 91 16.15 10.36 5.52
CA TYR A 91 17.41 10.19 4.83
C TYR A 91 17.23 9.41 3.53
N ILE A 92 18.06 9.72 2.53
CA ILE A 92 18.04 9.07 1.21
C ILE A 92 19.20 8.12 1.08
N SER A 93 18.95 6.96 0.51
CA SER A 93 19.94 5.98 0.08
C SER A 93 19.86 5.81 -1.44
N VAL A 94 21.01 5.67 -2.09
CA VAL A 94 21.12 5.45 -3.55
C VAL A 94 21.75 4.09 -3.88
N LYS A 95 21.63 3.11 -2.99
CA LYS A 95 22.28 1.79 -3.12
C LYS A 95 21.89 1.02 -4.39
N THR A 96 20.77 1.32 -5.00
CA THR A 96 20.22 0.61 -6.16
C THR A 96 20.13 1.52 -7.38
N GLU A 97 20.93 2.57 -7.44
CA GLU A 97 20.84 3.65 -8.43
C GLU A 97 19.51 4.43 -8.38
N GLU A 98 18.70 4.16 -7.36
CA GLU A 98 17.45 4.86 -7.08
C GLU A 98 17.50 5.58 -5.75
N CYS A 99 16.83 6.74 -5.71
CA CYS A 99 16.64 7.47 -4.46
C CYS A 99 15.55 6.80 -3.63
N MET A 100 15.92 6.15 -2.54
CA MET A 100 15.00 5.49 -1.60
C MET A 100 15.16 6.11 -0.22
N HIS A 101 14.04 6.27 0.49
CA HIS A 101 14.13 6.61 1.91
C HIS A 101 14.79 5.48 2.70
N VAL A 102 15.64 5.83 3.66
CA VAL A 102 16.22 4.82 4.57
C VAL A 102 15.11 4.17 5.40
N PRO A 103 15.10 2.84 5.55
CA PRO A 103 14.05 2.15 6.33
C PRO A 103 14.15 2.53 7.81
N ARG A 104 13.01 2.74 8.46
CA ARG A 104 12.93 2.99 9.91
C ARG A 104 12.96 1.68 10.70
N TYR A 105 12.45 0.60 10.14
CA TYR A 105 12.28 -0.70 10.78
C TYR A 105 13.16 -1.75 10.11
N SER A 106 13.45 -2.83 10.82
CA SER A 106 14.24 -3.96 10.31
C SER A 106 13.46 -4.90 9.40
N HIS A 107 12.13 -4.81 9.43
CA HIS A 107 11.21 -5.64 8.65
C HIS A 107 10.11 -4.79 8.04
N TYR A 108 9.72 -5.16 6.81
CA TYR A 108 8.53 -4.68 6.11
C TYR A 108 7.79 -5.88 5.54
N PRO A 109 6.45 -5.85 5.48
CA PRO A 109 5.66 -7.00 5.04
C PRO A 109 5.85 -7.32 3.57
N ASP A 110 5.64 -8.58 3.23
CA ASP A 110 5.42 -8.99 1.85
C ASP A 110 4.08 -8.47 1.34
N VAL A 111 3.94 -8.27 0.03
CA VAL A 111 2.77 -7.66 -0.57
C VAL A 111 2.16 -8.54 -1.65
N GLU A 112 0.86 -8.74 -1.56
CA GLU A 112 0.00 -9.24 -2.62
C GLU A 112 -0.95 -8.11 -3.02
N PHE A 113 -0.85 -7.65 -4.25
CA PHE A 113 -1.67 -6.57 -4.79
C PHE A 113 -2.58 -7.11 -5.88
N TYR A 114 -3.87 -7.14 -5.60
CA TYR A 114 -4.91 -7.55 -6.54
C TYR A 114 -5.72 -6.35 -6.97
N TYR A 115 -6.01 -6.24 -8.27
CA TYR A 115 -6.67 -5.08 -8.84
C TYR A 115 -7.83 -5.47 -9.78
N GLU A 116 -8.92 -4.69 -9.75
CA GLU A 116 -9.96 -4.76 -10.78
C GLU A 116 -9.38 -4.27 -12.11
N GLU A 117 -9.54 -5.06 -13.18
CA GLU A 117 -9.00 -4.67 -14.49
C GLU A 117 -9.83 -3.55 -15.13
N GLU A 118 -9.17 -2.46 -15.49
CA GLU A 118 -9.72 -1.36 -16.27
C GLU A 118 -8.60 -0.78 -17.16
N PHE A 119 -8.14 -1.57 -18.16
CA PHE A 119 -7.10 -1.16 -19.10
C PHE A 119 -7.59 -1.26 -20.52
N GLU A 120 -7.21 -0.31 -21.37
CA GLU A 120 -7.52 -0.32 -22.80
C GLU A 120 -6.53 -1.22 -23.57
N THR A 121 -5.32 -1.38 -23.08
CA THR A 121 -4.26 -2.15 -23.73
C THR A 121 -3.43 -2.96 -22.76
N ASP A 122 -2.81 -4.05 -23.23
CA ASP A 122 -1.84 -4.84 -22.45
C ASP A 122 -0.64 -4.00 -22.01
N ARG A 123 -0.27 -2.99 -22.80
CA ARG A 123 0.83 -2.08 -22.47
C ARG A 123 0.52 -1.22 -21.25
N GLU A 124 -0.69 -0.72 -21.13
CA GLU A 124 -1.12 0.04 -19.94
C GLU A 124 -1.09 -0.83 -18.69
N ARG A 125 -1.58 -2.07 -18.80
CA ARG A 125 -1.50 -3.03 -17.69
C ARG A 125 -0.06 -3.29 -17.28
N GLU A 126 0.84 -3.54 -18.20
CA GLU A 126 2.26 -3.75 -17.93
C GLU A 126 2.89 -2.55 -17.19
N VAL A 127 2.62 -1.34 -17.65
CA VAL A 127 3.11 -0.10 -17.02
C VAL A 127 2.56 0.04 -15.60
N PHE A 128 1.27 -0.21 -15.40
CA PHE A 128 0.63 -0.19 -14.08
C PHE A 128 1.24 -1.22 -13.13
N GLU A 129 1.37 -2.47 -13.55
CA GLU A 129 1.97 -3.52 -12.71
C GLU A 129 3.42 -3.19 -12.33
N ASN A 130 4.20 -2.65 -13.27
CA ASN A 130 5.56 -2.23 -13.00
C ASN A 130 5.61 -1.05 -12.02
N TYR A 131 4.68 -0.09 -12.11
CA TYR A 131 4.54 0.97 -11.13
C TYR A 131 4.27 0.43 -9.73
N ILE A 132 3.34 -0.50 -9.57
CA ILE A 132 3.00 -1.12 -8.29
C ILE A 132 4.20 -1.90 -7.73
N LYS A 133 4.83 -2.74 -8.54
CA LYS A 133 6.04 -3.51 -8.14
C LYS A 133 7.15 -2.56 -7.68
N ARG A 134 7.34 -1.45 -8.38
CA ARG A 134 8.36 -0.46 -8.06
C ARG A 134 8.04 0.31 -6.78
N THR A 135 6.77 0.65 -6.55
CA THR A 135 6.30 1.30 -5.32
C THR A 135 6.62 0.43 -4.10
N PHE A 136 6.27 -0.85 -4.13
CA PHE A 136 6.51 -1.72 -2.98
C PHE A 136 7.97 -2.16 -2.83
N TYR A 137 8.74 -2.21 -3.91
CA TYR A 137 10.19 -2.31 -3.81
C TYR A 137 10.78 -1.14 -3.02
N GLN A 138 10.35 0.09 -3.30
CA GLN A 138 10.77 1.27 -2.53
C GLN A 138 10.20 1.29 -1.10
N PHE A 139 9.12 0.55 -0.85
CA PHE A 139 8.59 0.31 0.49
C PHE A 139 9.23 -0.89 1.20
N TYR A 140 10.32 -1.42 0.67
CA TYR A 140 11.11 -2.49 1.25
C TYR A 140 10.41 -3.85 1.38
N SER A 141 9.31 -4.09 0.65
CA SER A 141 8.72 -5.41 0.53
C SER A 141 9.64 -6.35 -0.27
N LYS A 142 9.90 -7.55 0.27
CA LYS A 142 10.80 -8.52 -0.37
C LYS A 142 10.10 -9.35 -1.43
N LEU A 143 8.90 -9.81 -1.12
CA LEU A 143 8.04 -10.52 -2.06
C LEU A 143 6.89 -9.60 -2.47
N ILE A 144 6.74 -9.38 -3.77
CA ILE A 144 5.71 -8.52 -4.35
C ILE A 144 5.00 -9.29 -5.44
N VAL A 145 3.73 -9.60 -5.21
CA VAL A 145 2.82 -10.22 -6.18
C VAL A 145 1.84 -9.15 -6.66
N VAL A 146 1.71 -8.98 -7.97
CA VAL A 146 0.73 -8.06 -8.58
C VAL A 146 -0.06 -8.84 -9.62
N LYS A 147 -1.38 -8.92 -9.47
CA LYS A 147 -2.27 -9.73 -10.31
C LYS A 147 -3.65 -9.09 -10.44
N PRO A 148 -4.39 -9.38 -11.53
CA PRO A 148 -5.82 -9.09 -11.60
C PRO A 148 -6.60 -9.73 -10.46
N LEU A 149 -7.68 -9.07 -10.03
CA LEU A 149 -8.53 -9.52 -8.93
C LEU A 149 -9.17 -10.90 -9.19
N VAL A 150 -9.48 -11.22 -10.44
CA VAL A 150 -9.99 -12.54 -10.85
C VAL A 150 -9.03 -13.70 -10.54
N ALA A 151 -7.75 -13.40 -10.33
CA ALA A 151 -6.75 -14.39 -9.91
C ALA A 151 -6.61 -14.48 -8.39
N CYS A 152 -7.47 -13.78 -7.63
CA CYS A 152 -7.47 -13.79 -6.17
C CYS A 152 -8.50 -14.80 -5.66
N ASP A 153 -8.04 -15.83 -4.97
CA ASP A 153 -8.87 -16.83 -4.29
C ASP A 153 -9.43 -16.33 -2.93
N LYS A 154 -9.19 -15.07 -2.60
CA LYS A 154 -9.46 -14.45 -1.29
C LYS A 154 -10.60 -13.43 -1.31
N VAL A 155 -11.35 -13.34 -2.41
CA VAL A 155 -12.52 -12.47 -2.57
C VAL A 155 -13.76 -13.27 -2.92
N GLU A 156 -14.95 -12.76 -2.55
CA GLU A 156 -16.23 -13.30 -3.03
C GLU A 156 -16.37 -12.98 -4.52
N GLU A 157 -16.77 -13.98 -5.32
CA GLU A 157 -17.23 -13.71 -6.68
C GLU A 157 -18.51 -12.87 -6.57
N VAL A 158 -18.44 -11.64 -7.06
CA VAL A 158 -19.64 -10.79 -7.21
C VAL A 158 -20.39 -11.31 -8.42
N ASN A 159 -21.45 -12.09 -8.16
CA ASN A 159 -22.45 -12.49 -9.18
C ASN A 159 -23.32 -11.30 -9.58
#